data_de43a4d67218c585bd53089b5ed1e68b
#
_entry.id   de43a4d67218c585bd53089b5ed1e68b
#
_cell.length_a   1.000
_cell.length_b   1.000
_cell.length_c   1.000
_cell.angle_alpha   90.00
_cell.angle_beta   90.00
_cell.angle_gamma   90.00
#
_symmetry.space_group_name_H-M   'P 1'
#
loop_
_entity.id
_entity.type
_entity.pdbx_description
1 polymer ?
#
loop_
_entity_poly.entity_id
_entity_poly.type
_entity_poly.pdbx_seq_one_letter_code
_entity_poly.pdbx_strand_id
1 'polypeptide(L)'
;VPGFQPQPFVRDGRLYGLGISNMKGALACYVEALEALADAGVTLKGDVMIAAVCGEIEKAQQGDAQGAQYSGYAVGSRHLVSHGGVADMCILGEPTEGKVVLGHFGSLWLRLSTQGHFIHTAFTEGKRDLNSILRMQEVLAAMREWIPSWEDDPENAYRGAKAIVNVGAIQGGFGWRVSRTPHRTDLFLDVRVPPTKPMATARRQVLDLVRGLAERFPAYGIEGEVYVTAPGAEIEEGHPLVAAIDASHEEVFGERPERDVTRWFSDASVLTRYGIATVNYGTSTGLLDTEYGEN
;
A
#
# COMPACT_ATOMS: atom_id res chain seq x y z
N VAL A 1 -21.52 6.75 -2.53
CA VAL A 1 -21.79 5.39 -2.07
C VAL A 1 -22.12 5.46 -0.58
N PRO A 2 -23.19 4.79 -0.09
CA PRO A 2 -23.43 4.68 1.35
C PRO A 2 -22.18 4.09 2.04
N GLY A 3 -21.85 4.58 3.24
CA GLY A 3 -20.62 4.17 3.94
C GLY A 3 -19.37 5.02 3.65
N PHE A 4 -19.32 5.67 2.48
CA PHE A 4 -18.24 6.62 2.15
C PHE A 4 -18.61 8.08 2.45
N GLN A 5 -19.68 8.29 3.18
CA GLN A 5 -20.08 9.63 3.59
C GLN A 5 -19.29 10.09 4.80
N PRO A 6 -18.90 11.37 4.88
CA PRO A 6 -18.13 11.88 6.01
C PRO A 6 -18.92 11.88 7.33
N GLN A 7 -20.26 11.81 7.27
CA GLN A 7 -21.11 11.75 8.45
C GLN A 7 -21.37 10.28 8.84
N PRO A 8 -20.99 9.86 10.06
CA PRO A 8 -21.23 8.52 10.53
C PRO A 8 -22.71 8.28 10.81
N PHE A 9 -23.14 7.02 10.67
CA PHE A 9 -24.47 6.58 11.05
C PHE A 9 -24.42 5.18 11.66
N VAL A 10 -25.45 4.85 12.46
CA VAL A 10 -25.61 3.51 13.06
C VAL A 10 -26.79 2.81 12.38
N ARG A 11 -26.58 1.56 11.95
CA ARG A 11 -27.62 0.70 11.42
C ARG A 11 -27.36 -0.74 11.86
N ASP A 12 -28.38 -1.41 12.37
CA ASP A 12 -28.34 -2.80 12.83
C ASP A 12 -27.19 -3.09 13.84
N GLY A 13 -26.95 -2.12 14.76
CA GLY A 13 -25.89 -2.23 15.76
C GLY A 13 -24.47 -2.03 15.24
N ARG A 14 -24.33 -1.67 13.97
CA ARG A 14 -23.02 -1.37 13.33
C ARG A 14 -22.87 0.13 13.08
N LEU A 15 -21.67 0.64 13.31
CA LEU A 15 -21.28 2.01 13.01
C LEU A 15 -20.63 2.08 11.62
N TYR A 16 -21.15 2.97 10.78
CA TYR A 16 -20.66 3.22 9.42
C TYR A 16 -20.13 4.64 9.31
N GLY A 17 -19.06 4.82 8.54
CA GLY A 17 -18.47 6.12 8.24
C GLY A 17 -17.06 6.00 7.71
N LEU A 18 -16.59 7.04 7.06
CA LEU A 18 -15.28 7.05 6.41
C LEU A 18 -14.14 6.84 7.44
N GLY A 19 -13.33 5.80 7.23
CA GLY A 19 -12.17 5.46 8.04
C GLY A 19 -12.51 4.93 9.44
N ILE A 20 -13.74 4.47 9.70
CA ILE A 20 -14.10 3.91 11.01
C ILE A 20 -13.37 2.60 11.25
N SER A 21 -13.36 1.69 10.28
CA SER A 21 -12.64 0.43 10.37
C SER A 21 -11.13 0.66 10.24
N ASN A 22 -10.71 1.45 9.27
CA ASN A 22 -9.30 1.76 8.99
C ASN A 22 -9.01 3.26 9.18
N MET A 23 -8.49 3.72 10.37
CA MET A 23 -8.38 2.94 11.60
C MET A 23 -8.85 3.77 12.80
N LYS A 24 -9.85 4.65 12.62
CA LYS A 24 -10.36 5.51 13.70
C LYS A 24 -10.95 4.72 14.87
N GLY A 25 -11.46 3.51 14.62
CA GLY A 25 -11.92 2.59 15.66
C GLY A 25 -10.80 2.23 16.63
N ALA A 26 -9.61 1.95 16.13
CA ALA A 26 -8.45 1.67 16.99
C ALA A 26 -8.04 2.89 17.82
N LEU A 27 -8.09 4.11 17.24
CA LEU A 27 -7.82 5.34 18.00
C LEU A 27 -8.81 5.52 19.15
N ALA A 28 -10.10 5.20 18.94
CA ALA A 28 -11.10 5.22 20.00
C ALA A 28 -10.77 4.19 21.11
N CYS A 29 -10.36 2.97 20.72
CA CYS A 29 -9.94 1.96 21.68
C CYS A 29 -8.73 2.40 22.52
N TYR A 30 -7.78 3.14 21.95
CA TYR A 30 -6.63 3.64 22.70
C TYR A 30 -7.06 4.67 23.76
N VAL A 31 -7.96 5.58 23.41
CA VAL A 31 -8.49 6.58 24.37
C VAL A 31 -9.22 5.90 25.49
N GLU A 32 -10.16 5.00 25.19
CA GLU A 32 -10.92 4.23 26.19
C GLU A 32 -10.01 3.40 27.10
N ALA A 33 -8.96 2.77 26.54
CA ALA A 33 -8.01 2.00 27.34
C ALA A 33 -7.26 2.89 28.35
N LEU A 34 -6.83 4.09 27.94
CA LEU A 34 -6.15 5.02 28.85
C LEU A 34 -7.09 5.60 29.90
N GLU A 35 -8.33 5.91 29.54
CA GLU A 35 -9.36 6.35 30.50
C GLU A 35 -9.64 5.24 31.52
N ALA A 36 -9.81 3.99 31.07
CA ALA A 36 -10.03 2.85 31.99
C ALA A 36 -8.84 2.64 32.94
N LEU A 37 -7.61 2.79 32.50
CA LEU A 37 -6.41 2.70 33.34
C LEU A 37 -6.39 3.83 34.37
N ALA A 38 -6.76 5.05 34.01
CA ALA A 38 -6.82 6.19 34.88
C ALA A 38 -7.92 6.01 35.94
N ASP A 39 -9.11 5.56 35.58
CA ASP A 39 -10.23 5.29 36.45
C ASP A 39 -9.93 4.16 37.46
N ALA A 40 -9.17 3.15 37.00
CA ALA A 40 -8.70 2.07 37.88
C ALA A 40 -7.54 2.49 38.81
N GLY A 41 -7.04 3.72 38.71
CA GLY A 41 -5.91 4.22 39.48
C GLY A 41 -4.57 3.55 39.14
N VAL A 42 -4.42 3.00 37.94
CA VAL A 42 -3.19 2.32 37.52
C VAL A 42 -2.12 3.35 37.22
N THR A 43 -0.98 3.26 37.88
CA THR A 43 0.20 4.07 37.56
C THR A 43 1.08 3.34 36.56
N LEU A 44 1.25 3.92 35.38
CA LEU A 44 2.12 3.36 34.34
C LEU A 44 3.59 3.56 34.70
N LYS A 45 4.45 2.62 34.29
CA LYS A 45 5.92 2.69 34.50
C LYS A 45 6.65 3.51 33.44
N GLY A 46 5.96 3.98 32.43
CA GLY A 46 6.49 4.77 31.36
C GLY A 46 5.41 5.67 30.77
N ASP A 47 5.79 6.46 29.79
CA ASP A 47 4.89 7.37 29.09
C ASP A 47 4.14 6.63 27.95
N VAL A 48 2.93 7.09 27.68
CA VAL A 48 2.13 6.63 26.54
C VAL A 48 1.82 7.82 25.63
N MET A 49 2.08 7.66 24.36
CA MET A 49 1.77 8.65 23.32
C MET A 49 0.72 8.08 22.37
N ILE A 50 -0.43 8.76 22.25
CA ILE A 50 -1.37 8.50 21.15
C ILE A 50 -0.99 9.41 19.99
N ALA A 51 -0.65 8.80 18.85
CA ALA A 51 -0.27 9.50 17.62
C ALA A 51 -1.37 9.35 16.58
N ALA A 52 -2.26 10.33 16.48
CA ALA A 52 -3.28 10.39 15.44
C ALA A 52 -2.72 11.16 14.23
N VAL A 53 -2.11 10.46 13.30
CA VAL A 53 -1.48 11.04 12.11
C VAL A 53 -2.37 10.93 10.87
N CYS A 54 -2.05 11.67 9.82
CA CYS A 54 -2.75 11.62 8.54
C CYS A 54 -1.82 11.16 7.40
N GLY A 55 -2.42 10.75 6.26
CA GLY A 55 -1.67 10.47 5.04
C GLY A 55 -0.95 9.12 5.04
N GLU A 56 -1.52 8.11 5.69
CA GLU A 56 -1.06 6.73 5.62
C GLU A 56 -1.34 6.13 4.23
N ILE A 57 -2.55 6.34 3.72
CA ILE A 57 -3.08 5.73 2.49
C ILE A 57 -2.06 5.67 1.35
N GLU A 58 -2.05 4.54 0.65
CA GLU A 58 -1.21 4.28 -0.53
C GLU A 58 -1.64 5.13 -1.73
N LYS A 59 -1.16 6.35 -1.78
CA LYS A 59 -1.37 7.28 -2.90
C LYS A 59 -0.14 8.17 -3.10
N ALA A 60 0.08 8.59 -4.33
CA ALA A 60 1.21 9.44 -4.71
C ALA A 60 0.79 10.51 -5.70
N GLN A 61 1.49 11.64 -5.67
CA GLN A 61 1.33 12.69 -6.67
C GLN A 61 1.80 12.18 -8.04
N GLN A 62 0.92 12.28 -9.04
CA GLN A 62 1.24 11.86 -10.41
C GLN A 62 0.33 12.56 -11.43
N GLY A 63 0.92 13.04 -12.55
CA GLY A 63 0.19 13.68 -13.63
C GLY A 63 -0.61 14.89 -13.15
N ASP A 64 -1.92 14.89 -13.40
CA ASP A 64 -2.83 15.98 -12.98
C ASP A 64 -3.15 15.96 -11.47
N ALA A 65 -2.86 14.85 -10.79
CA ALA A 65 -3.08 14.67 -9.36
C ALA A 65 -1.82 15.09 -8.57
N GLN A 66 -1.53 16.39 -8.49
CA GLN A 66 -0.32 16.94 -7.87
C GLN A 66 -0.55 17.65 -6.52
N GLY A 67 -1.79 17.79 -6.09
CA GLY A 67 -2.12 18.48 -4.83
C GLY A 67 -1.66 17.72 -3.59
N ALA A 68 -1.53 18.42 -2.46
CA ALA A 68 -1.11 17.81 -1.18
C ALA A 68 -2.01 16.66 -0.72
N GLN A 69 -3.30 16.67 -1.10
CA GLN A 69 -4.25 15.60 -0.82
C GLN A 69 -3.90 14.24 -1.48
N TYR A 70 -2.98 14.24 -2.44
CA TYR A 70 -2.45 13.01 -3.07
C TYR A 70 -1.15 12.53 -2.43
N SER A 71 -0.63 13.21 -1.42
CA SER A 71 0.50 12.73 -0.64
C SER A 71 0.03 11.65 0.34
N GLY A 72 0.70 10.51 0.31
CA GLY A 72 0.39 9.35 1.14
C GLY A 72 1.64 8.62 1.61
N TYR A 73 1.54 7.30 1.80
CA TYR A 73 2.64 6.45 2.24
C TYR A 73 3.30 6.95 3.52
N ALA A 74 2.52 7.05 4.60
CA ALA A 74 3.00 7.42 5.94
C ALA A 74 3.58 8.84 6.05
N VAL A 75 3.06 9.81 5.29
CA VAL A 75 3.57 11.18 5.35
C VAL A 75 3.43 11.79 6.75
N GLY A 76 2.35 11.47 7.47
CA GLY A 76 2.12 11.93 8.85
C GLY A 76 3.09 11.30 9.84
N SER A 77 3.30 10.00 9.76
CA SER A 77 4.26 9.28 10.62
C SER A 77 5.70 9.74 10.37
N ARG A 78 6.08 10.01 9.10
CA ARG A 78 7.39 10.61 8.80
C ARG A 78 7.56 11.98 9.45
N HIS A 79 6.52 12.80 9.38
CA HIS A 79 6.52 14.11 10.06
C HIS A 79 6.67 13.93 11.57
N LEU A 80 5.87 13.06 12.19
CA LEU A 80 5.89 12.78 13.61
C LEU A 80 7.30 12.41 14.09
N VAL A 81 7.91 11.36 13.53
CA VAL A 81 9.21 10.85 13.98
C VAL A 81 10.36 11.85 13.70
N SER A 82 10.28 12.63 12.61
CA SER A 82 11.28 13.65 12.32
C SER A 82 11.15 14.91 13.20
N HIS A 83 10.07 15.03 13.97
CA HIS A 83 9.82 16.15 14.92
C HIS A 83 9.78 15.69 16.36
N GLY A 84 10.40 14.54 16.67
CA GLY A 84 10.61 14.06 18.04
C GLY A 84 9.52 13.13 18.58
N GLY A 85 8.53 12.76 17.78
CA GLY A 85 7.54 11.75 18.15
C GLY A 85 8.11 10.34 18.03
N VAL A 86 8.94 9.94 19.00
CA VAL A 86 9.60 8.62 19.05
C VAL A 86 9.19 7.88 20.33
N ALA A 87 9.21 6.55 20.26
CA ALA A 87 8.91 5.66 21.37
C ALA A 87 9.76 4.38 21.24
N ASP A 88 9.82 3.58 22.30
CA ASP A 88 10.51 2.29 22.25
C ASP A 88 9.73 1.25 21.45
N MET A 89 8.39 1.30 21.54
CA MET A 89 7.49 0.33 20.90
C MET A 89 6.20 1.02 20.43
N CYS A 90 5.53 0.42 19.45
CA CYS A 90 4.27 0.91 18.92
C CYS A 90 3.29 -0.23 18.65
N ILE A 91 2.07 -0.11 19.13
CA ILE A 91 0.92 -0.89 18.65
C ILE A 91 0.22 -0.03 17.60
N LEU A 92 0.25 -0.48 16.37
CA LEU A 92 -0.40 0.18 15.25
C LEU A 92 -1.73 -0.51 14.95
N GLY A 93 -2.82 0.20 15.16
CA GLY A 93 -4.18 -0.33 15.21
C GLY A 93 -4.82 -0.57 13.85
N GLU A 94 -4.05 -1.00 12.88
CA GLU A 94 -4.57 -1.41 11.57
C GLU A 94 -5.62 -2.53 11.72
N PRO A 95 -6.58 -2.64 10.79
CA PRO A 95 -7.65 -3.63 10.87
C PRO A 95 -7.13 -5.04 10.62
N THR A 96 -6.70 -5.73 11.67
CA THR A 96 -6.10 -7.07 11.61
C THR A 96 -7.00 -8.19 12.13
N GLU A 97 -8.25 -7.89 12.50
CA GLU A 97 -9.19 -8.87 13.08
C GLU A 97 -8.64 -9.53 14.37
N GLY A 98 -7.89 -8.78 15.17
CA GLY A 98 -7.24 -9.31 16.36
C GLY A 98 -6.04 -10.22 16.08
N LYS A 99 -5.61 -10.34 14.81
CA LYS A 99 -4.39 -11.09 14.47
C LYS A 99 -3.15 -10.23 14.73
N VAL A 100 -2.07 -10.87 15.11
CA VAL A 100 -0.76 -10.23 15.21
C VAL A 100 -0.06 -10.29 13.86
N VAL A 101 0.05 -9.16 13.18
CA VAL A 101 0.74 -9.06 11.91
C VAL A 101 2.23 -8.84 12.16
N LEU A 102 3.04 -9.87 11.86
CA LEU A 102 4.49 -9.88 12.07
C LEU A 102 5.28 -9.16 10.98
N GLY A 103 4.64 -8.83 9.89
CA GLY A 103 5.26 -8.08 8.82
C GLY A 103 4.31 -7.81 7.65
N HIS A 104 4.65 -6.81 6.88
CA HIS A 104 3.91 -6.45 5.69
C HIS A 104 4.83 -6.17 4.51
N PHE A 105 4.31 -6.38 3.31
CA PHE A 105 5.04 -6.07 2.09
C PHE A 105 5.16 -4.56 1.90
N GLY A 106 6.24 -4.16 1.26
CA GLY A 106 6.41 -2.82 0.71
C GLY A 106 5.79 -2.70 -0.67
N SER A 107 5.86 -1.51 -1.23
CA SER A 107 5.30 -1.18 -2.54
C SER A 107 6.32 -0.43 -3.39
N LEU A 108 6.39 -0.78 -4.66
CA LEU A 108 7.14 -0.08 -5.68
C LEU A 108 6.19 0.23 -6.84
N TRP A 109 5.99 1.51 -7.14
CA TRP A 109 5.14 1.89 -8.25
C TRP A 109 5.96 2.29 -9.46
N LEU A 110 5.66 1.63 -10.56
CA LEU A 110 6.28 1.85 -11.87
C LEU A 110 5.27 2.49 -12.82
N ARG A 111 5.66 3.59 -13.45
CA ARG A 111 5.05 4.07 -14.68
C ARG A 111 5.87 3.56 -15.87
N LEU A 112 5.25 2.83 -16.76
CA LEU A 112 5.83 2.31 -17.99
C LEU A 112 5.15 2.98 -19.18
N SER A 113 5.92 3.57 -20.07
CA SER A 113 5.40 4.37 -21.19
C SER A 113 5.75 3.79 -22.52
N THR A 114 4.86 3.91 -23.50
CA THR A 114 5.15 3.70 -24.91
C THR A 114 4.95 4.98 -25.70
N GLN A 115 5.81 5.23 -26.67
CA GLN A 115 5.72 6.39 -27.56
C GLN A 115 5.01 6.01 -28.85
N GLY A 116 4.38 6.97 -29.50
CA GLY A 116 3.74 6.86 -30.80
C GLY A 116 3.86 8.17 -31.55
N HIS A 117 3.02 8.36 -32.55
CA HIS A 117 3.02 9.57 -33.38
C HIS A 117 1.64 10.22 -33.35
N PHE A 118 1.58 11.53 -33.15
CA PHE A 118 0.33 12.28 -33.11
C PHE A 118 -0.09 12.68 -34.54
N ILE A 119 -0.75 11.74 -35.27
CA ILE A 119 -1.12 11.89 -36.66
C ILE A 119 -2.65 11.78 -36.79
N HIS A 120 -3.23 12.54 -37.73
CA HIS A 120 -4.66 12.40 -38.05
C HIS A 120 -4.93 11.04 -38.68
N THR A 121 -6.01 10.37 -38.27
CA THR A 121 -6.39 9.02 -38.71
C THR A 121 -6.38 8.87 -40.25
N ALA A 122 -6.83 9.90 -40.98
CA ALA A 122 -6.84 9.89 -42.44
C ALA A 122 -5.45 9.77 -43.08
N PHE A 123 -4.37 10.07 -42.33
CA PHE A 123 -2.99 10.07 -42.87
C PHE A 123 -2.13 8.94 -42.31
N THR A 124 -2.72 8.02 -41.54
CA THR A 124 -1.98 6.88 -40.96
C THR A 124 -1.69 5.80 -42.02
N GLU A 125 -2.38 5.78 -43.15
CA GLU A 125 -2.28 4.75 -44.20
C GLU A 125 -2.43 3.32 -43.62
N GLY A 126 -3.15 3.16 -42.52
CA GLY A 126 -3.31 1.88 -41.83
C GLY A 126 -2.11 1.43 -40.96
N LYS A 127 -1.07 2.27 -40.84
CA LYS A 127 0.10 1.99 -40.00
C LYS A 127 -0.28 2.00 -38.50
N ARG A 128 -0.57 0.84 -37.98
CA ARG A 128 -1.01 0.64 -36.59
C ARG A 128 0.11 0.84 -35.56
N ASP A 129 1.34 0.60 -36.00
CA ASP A 129 2.56 0.77 -35.21
C ASP A 129 2.87 2.23 -34.80
N LEU A 130 2.15 3.20 -35.42
CA LEU A 130 2.25 4.60 -35.01
C LEU A 130 1.43 4.96 -33.77
N ASN A 131 0.59 4.04 -33.32
CA ASN A 131 -0.35 4.26 -32.21
C ASN A 131 0.23 3.71 -30.89
N SER A 132 0.49 4.59 -29.92
CA SER A 132 1.07 4.19 -28.62
C SER A 132 0.18 3.23 -27.83
N ILE A 133 -1.16 3.30 -27.96
CA ILE A 133 -2.07 2.35 -27.31
C ILE A 133 -1.86 0.94 -27.88
N LEU A 134 -1.73 0.80 -29.20
CA LEU A 134 -1.49 -0.50 -29.82
C LEU A 134 -0.09 -1.06 -29.46
N ARG A 135 0.91 -0.19 -29.34
CA ARG A 135 2.24 -0.57 -28.80
C ARG A 135 2.15 -1.04 -27.35
N MET A 136 1.35 -0.36 -26.52
CA MET A 136 1.15 -0.76 -25.13
C MET A 136 0.43 -2.12 -25.02
N GLN A 137 -0.41 -2.49 -25.98
CA GLN A 137 -1.01 -3.83 -26.02
C GLN A 137 0.06 -4.95 -26.05
N GLU A 138 1.11 -4.78 -26.85
CA GLU A 138 2.22 -5.74 -26.94
C GLU A 138 3.04 -5.77 -25.65
N VAL A 139 3.25 -4.60 -25.03
CA VAL A 139 3.91 -4.49 -23.73
C VAL A 139 3.10 -5.16 -22.64
N LEU A 140 1.77 -4.97 -22.61
CA LEU A 140 0.87 -5.68 -21.70
C LEU A 140 0.92 -7.20 -21.87
N ALA A 141 1.04 -7.68 -23.11
CA ALA A 141 1.23 -9.09 -23.38
C ALA A 141 2.55 -9.62 -22.75
N ALA A 142 3.65 -8.87 -22.92
CA ALA A 142 4.92 -9.21 -22.27
C ALA A 142 4.86 -9.14 -20.75
N MET A 143 4.10 -8.20 -20.19
CA MET A 143 3.88 -8.12 -18.73
C MET A 143 3.15 -9.35 -18.17
N ARG A 144 2.22 -9.95 -18.93
CA ARG A 144 1.57 -11.21 -18.53
C ARG A 144 2.54 -12.39 -18.39
N GLU A 145 3.67 -12.34 -19.10
CA GLU A 145 4.75 -13.32 -18.98
C GLU A 145 5.63 -13.03 -17.75
N TRP A 146 5.90 -11.75 -17.48
CA TRP A 146 6.77 -11.32 -16.39
C TRP A 146 6.11 -11.38 -15.00
N ILE A 147 4.84 -11.00 -14.89
CA ILE A 147 4.12 -10.95 -13.60
C ILE A 147 4.24 -12.28 -12.82
N PRO A 148 3.91 -13.45 -13.42
CA PRO A 148 4.07 -14.71 -12.71
C PRO A 148 5.52 -14.99 -12.31
N SER A 149 6.50 -14.58 -13.10
CA SER A 149 7.92 -14.79 -12.77
C SER A 149 8.36 -13.97 -11.54
N TRP A 150 7.77 -12.81 -11.32
CA TRP A 150 7.97 -12.02 -10.09
C TRP A 150 7.26 -12.65 -8.89
N GLU A 151 6.00 -13.03 -9.08
CA GLU A 151 5.14 -13.53 -8.01
C GLU A 151 5.55 -14.93 -7.51
N ASP A 152 6.07 -15.77 -8.41
CA ASP A 152 6.51 -17.13 -8.10
C ASP A 152 7.99 -17.23 -7.70
N ASP A 153 8.75 -16.14 -7.78
CA ASP A 153 10.12 -16.10 -7.32
C ASP A 153 10.18 -16.25 -5.79
N PRO A 154 10.85 -17.29 -5.25
CA PRO A 154 10.99 -17.48 -3.81
C PRO A 154 11.63 -16.27 -3.07
N GLU A 155 12.49 -15.50 -3.75
CA GLU A 155 13.07 -14.27 -3.18
C GLU A 155 12.05 -13.15 -2.99
N ASN A 156 10.89 -13.27 -3.63
CA ASN A 156 9.76 -12.34 -3.50
C ASN A 156 8.67 -12.87 -2.56
N ALA A 157 8.94 -13.95 -1.83
CA ALA A 157 8.06 -14.48 -0.81
C ALA A 157 8.52 -14.10 0.60
N TYR A 158 7.59 -13.99 1.53
CA TYR A 158 7.86 -13.75 2.94
C TYR A 158 6.91 -14.56 3.81
N ARG A 159 7.43 -15.41 4.71
CA ARG A 159 6.68 -16.28 5.63
C ARG A 159 5.51 -17.03 4.95
N GLY A 160 5.73 -17.54 3.73
CA GLY A 160 4.73 -18.26 2.94
C GLY A 160 3.79 -17.38 2.09
N ALA A 161 3.77 -16.08 2.30
CA ALA A 161 3.05 -15.14 1.44
C ALA A 161 3.90 -14.79 0.21
N LYS A 162 3.32 -14.85 -0.98
CA LYS A 162 3.96 -14.42 -2.24
C LYS A 162 3.74 -12.93 -2.47
N ALA A 163 4.68 -12.28 -3.14
CA ALA A 163 4.47 -10.95 -3.71
C ALA A 163 3.32 -10.97 -4.74
N ILE A 164 2.76 -9.83 -5.00
CA ILE A 164 1.76 -9.63 -6.05
C ILE A 164 2.13 -8.42 -6.91
N VAL A 165 1.69 -8.42 -8.15
CA VAL A 165 1.81 -7.29 -9.07
C VAL A 165 0.44 -6.93 -9.61
N ASN A 166 0.04 -5.68 -9.43
CA ASN A 166 -1.22 -5.17 -9.96
C ASN A 166 -0.98 -4.17 -11.09
N VAL A 167 -1.77 -4.30 -12.16
CA VAL A 167 -1.89 -3.28 -13.19
C VAL A 167 -3.01 -2.33 -12.75
N GLY A 168 -2.63 -1.21 -12.15
CA GLY A 168 -3.58 -0.31 -11.48
C GLY A 168 -4.26 0.67 -12.41
N ALA A 169 -3.58 1.13 -13.48
CA ALA A 169 -4.15 2.07 -14.44
C ALA A 169 -3.46 2.02 -15.80
N ILE A 170 -4.18 2.45 -16.81
CA ILE A 170 -3.66 2.73 -18.16
C ILE A 170 -4.22 4.07 -18.63
N GLN A 171 -3.38 4.93 -19.19
CA GLN A 171 -3.76 6.25 -19.69
C GLN A 171 -3.14 6.50 -21.06
N GLY A 172 -3.96 6.88 -22.03
CA GLY A 172 -3.45 7.16 -23.40
C GLY A 172 -4.50 7.81 -24.28
N GLY A 173 -4.05 8.75 -25.10
CA GLY A 173 -4.91 9.48 -26.03
C GLY A 173 -5.88 10.45 -25.38
N PHE A 174 -6.80 10.99 -26.20
CA PHE A 174 -7.80 11.97 -25.77
C PHE A 174 -9.18 11.53 -26.26
N GLY A 175 -10.09 11.15 -25.35
CA GLY A 175 -11.45 10.74 -25.71
C GLY A 175 -12.29 11.81 -26.45
N TRP A 176 -11.95 13.09 -26.24
CA TRP A 176 -12.56 14.21 -26.97
C TRP A 176 -11.98 14.45 -28.38
N ARG A 177 -10.87 13.73 -28.77
CA ARG A 177 -10.22 13.88 -30.07
C ARG A 177 -9.71 12.55 -30.62
N VAL A 178 -10.57 11.59 -30.78
CA VAL A 178 -10.25 10.23 -31.27
C VAL A 178 -9.79 10.15 -32.73
N SER A 179 -9.89 11.24 -33.49
CA SER A 179 -9.37 11.33 -34.88
C SER A 179 -7.85 11.50 -34.94
N ARG A 180 -7.14 11.36 -33.84
CA ARG A 180 -5.66 11.39 -33.76
C ARG A 180 -5.15 10.12 -33.11
N THR A 181 -4.05 9.58 -33.65
CA THR A 181 -3.30 8.53 -32.96
C THR A 181 -2.63 9.11 -31.72
N PRO A 182 -2.69 8.45 -30.56
CA PRO A 182 -2.02 8.92 -29.36
C PRO A 182 -0.50 8.82 -29.50
N HIS A 183 0.20 9.85 -29.02
CA HIS A 183 1.66 9.90 -29.05
C HIS A 183 2.31 9.22 -27.85
N ARG A 184 1.55 9.03 -26.78
CA ARG A 184 2.03 8.38 -25.55
C ARG A 184 0.90 7.60 -24.87
N THR A 185 1.26 6.47 -24.30
CA THR A 185 0.40 5.68 -23.42
C THR A 185 1.22 5.25 -22.20
N ASP A 186 0.68 5.48 -21.02
CA ASP A 186 1.29 5.15 -19.75
C ASP A 186 0.52 3.99 -19.08
N LEU A 187 1.25 3.04 -18.55
CA LEU A 187 0.78 1.92 -17.73
C LEU A 187 1.34 2.09 -16.32
N PHE A 188 0.49 1.96 -15.32
CA PHE A 188 0.86 2.11 -13.92
C PHE A 188 0.75 0.76 -13.20
N LEU A 189 1.82 0.37 -12.54
CA LEU A 189 1.94 -0.92 -11.86
C LEU A 189 2.27 -0.70 -10.38
N ASP A 190 1.64 -1.52 -9.54
CA ASP A 190 2.00 -1.69 -8.14
C ASP A 190 2.70 -3.04 -7.98
N VAL A 191 3.96 -3.02 -7.59
CA VAL A 191 4.80 -4.21 -7.40
C VAL A 191 5.04 -4.38 -5.91
N ARG A 192 4.49 -5.42 -5.31
CA ARG A 192 4.72 -5.71 -3.89
C ARG A 192 6.09 -6.34 -3.69
N VAL A 193 6.77 -5.88 -2.63
CA VAL A 193 8.15 -6.25 -2.31
C VAL A 193 8.22 -6.75 -0.87
N PRO A 194 8.74 -7.96 -0.61
CA PRO A 194 8.80 -8.48 0.76
C PRO A 194 9.71 -7.61 1.65
N PRO A 195 9.45 -7.53 2.96
CA PRO A 195 10.22 -6.68 3.88
C PRO A 195 11.71 -7.05 3.93
N THR A 196 12.04 -8.30 3.64
CA THR A 196 13.41 -8.83 3.62
C THR A 196 14.21 -8.45 2.37
N LYS A 197 13.54 -8.00 1.29
CA LYS A 197 14.22 -7.59 0.04
C LYS A 197 14.57 -6.10 0.07
N PRO A 198 15.86 -5.72 -0.09
CA PRO A 198 16.21 -4.31 -0.20
C PRO A 198 15.52 -3.61 -1.37
N MET A 199 14.90 -2.47 -1.12
CA MET A 199 14.18 -1.71 -2.17
C MET A 199 15.07 -1.33 -3.35
N ALA A 200 16.36 -1.08 -3.12
CA ALA A 200 17.32 -0.82 -4.19
C ALA A 200 17.48 -2.02 -5.14
N THR A 201 17.39 -3.25 -4.62
CA THR A 201 17.43 -4.48 -5.42
C THR A 201 16.14 -4.64 -6.22
N ALA A 202 14.99 -4.51 -5.57
CA ALA A 202 13.70 -4.56 -6.27
C ALA A 202 13.61 -3.50 -7.38
N ARG A 203 14.04 -2.28 -7.09
CA ARG A 203 14.09 -1.19 -8.09
C ARG A 203 14.97 -1.54 -9.29
N ARG A 204 16.17 -2.12 -9.05
CA ARG A 204 17.04 -2.55 -10.17
C ARG A 204 16.35 -3.61 -11.03
N GLN A 205 15.77 -4.65 -10.41
CA GLN A 205 15.07 -5.72 -11.12
C GLN A 205 13.92 -5.19 -11.99
N VAL A 206 13.14 -4.25 -11.47
CA VAL A 206 12.04 -3.62 -12.23
C VAL A 206 12.58 -2.73 -13.37
N LEU A 207 13.69 -2.02 -13.18
CA LEU A 207 14.31 -1.25 -14.25
C LEU A 207 15.01 -2.15 -15.29
N ASP A 208 15.48 -3.34 -14.91
CA ASP A 208 15.99 -4.35 -15.83
C ASP A 208 14.87 -4.89 -16.73
N LEU A 209 13.68 -5.11 -16.18
CA LEU A 209 12.48 -5.39 -16.98
C LEU A 209 12.24 -4.29 -18.03
N VAL A 210 12.26 -3.02 -17.62
CA VAL A 210 12.05 -1.89 -18.56
C VAL A 210 13.09 -1.93 -19.69
N ARG A 211 14.37 -2.17 -19.37
CA ARG A 211 15.43 -2.30 -20.39
C ARG A 211 15.17 -3.47 -21.33
N GLY A 212 14.82 -4.64 -20.80
CA GLY A 212 14.49 -5.81 -21.61
C GLY A 212 13.31 -5.59 -22.55
N LEU A 213 12.28 -4.85 -22.07
CA LEU A 213 11.15 -4.46 -22.92
C LEU A 213 11.58 -3.47 -24.02
N ALA A 214 12.44 -2.51 -23.72
CA ALA A 214 12.96 -1.55 -24.71
C ALA A 214 13.83 -2.26 -25.78
N GLU A 215 14.61 -3.26 -25.40
CA GLU A 215 15.38 -4.10 -26.32
C GLU A 215 14.48 -5.00 -27.16
N ARG A 216 13.42 -5.58 -26.58
CA ARG A 216 12.43 -6.41 -27.31
C ARG A 216 11.61 -5.60 -28.30
N PHE A 217 11.33 -4.34 -28.01
CA PHE A 217 10.49 -3.45 -28.80
C PHE A 217 11.17 -2.11 -29.11
N PRO A 218 12.27 -2.08 -29.88
CA PRO A 218 13.11 -0.90 -30.04
C PRO A 218 12.40 0.30 -30.70
N ALA A 219 11.34 0.04 -31.49
CA ALA A 219 10.56 1.10 -32.14
C ALA A 219 9.51 1.75 -31.22
N TYR A 220 9.29 1.22 -30.00
CA TYR A 220 8.17 1.65 -29.16
C TYR A 220 8.51 2.82 -28.23
N GLY A 221 9.78 3.20 -28.14
CA GLY A 221 10.22 4.29 -27.27
C GLY A 221 9.83 4.04 -25.81
N ILE A 222 10.13 2.81 -25.33
CA ILE A 222 9.73 2.40 -23.99
C ILE A 222 10.59 3.12 -22.97
N GLU A 223 9.93 3.74 -22.00
CA GLU A 223 10.53 4.38 -20.83
C GLU A 223 9.85 3.87 -19.56
N GLY A 224 10.59 3.82 -18.47
CA GLY A 224 10.06 3.44 -17.16
C GLY A 224 10.55 4.37 -16.06
N GLU A 225 9.64 4.75 -15.18
CA GLU A 225 9.92 5.56 -14.00
C GLU A 225 9.35 4.89 -12.74
N VAL A 226 10.22 4.61 -11.78
CA VAL A 226 9.79 4.24 -10.43
C VAL A 226 9.53 5.53 -9.67
N TYR A 227 8.26 5.82 -9.37
CA TYR A 227 7.84 7.06 -8.72
C TYR A 227 7.40 6.88 -7.27
N VAL A 228 7.21 5.62 -6.80
CA VAL A 228 7.03 5.27 -5.39
C VAL A 228 7.99 4.16 -5.00
N THR A 229 8.61 4.31 -3.82
CA THR A 229 9.33 3.24 -3.11
C THR A 229 8.97 3.33 -1.64
N ALA A 230 8.16 2.39 -1.19
CA ALA A 230 7.74 2.27 0.20
C ALA A 230 8.10 0.86 0.69
N PRO A 231 9.16 0.69 1.46
CA PRO A 231 9.58 -0.63 1.89
C PRO A 231 8.64 -1.23 2.92
N GLY A 232 8.62 -2.57 3.00
CA GLY A 232 7.90 -3.29 4.03
C GLY A 232 8.51 -3.12 5.42
N ALA A 233 7.84 -3.67 6.42
CA ALA A 233 8.33 -3.75 7.79
C ALA A 233 8.13 -5.17 8.33
N GLU A 234 8.92 -5.52 9.34
CA GLU A 234 8.79 -6.76 10.07
C GLU A 234 9.18 -6.56 11.53
N ILE A 235 8.67 -7.42 12.39
CA ILE A 235 9.08 -7.57 13.79
C ILE A 235 9.36 -9.05 14.08
N GLU A 236 10.36 -9.30 14.91
CA GLU A 236 10.65 -10.65 15.36
C GLU A 236 9.51 -11.20 16.22
N GLU A 237 9.12 -12.44 15.96
CA GLU A 237 8.03 -13.11 16.69
C GLU A 237 8.32 -13.25 18.20
N GLY A 238 9.61 -13.37 18.56
CA GLY A 238 10.06 -13.41 19.95
C GLY A 238 10.17 -12.05 20.65
N HIS A 239 9.79 -10.95 19.99
CA HIS A 239 9.92 -9.61 20.57
C HIS A 239 9.00 -9.44 21.79
N PRO A 240 9.44 -8.77 22.88
CA PRO A 240 8.64 -8.57 24.09
C PRO A 240 7.26 -7.94 23.85
N LEU A 241 7.14 -7.04 22.88
CA LEU A 241 5.84 -6.44 22.50
C LEU A 241 4.87 -7.51 21.98
N VAL A 242 5.34 -8.44 21.14
CA VAL A 242 4.52 -9.55 20.62
C VAL A 242 4.07 -10.45 21.78
N ALA A 243 4.98 -10.80 22.68
CA ALA A 243 4.66 -11.61 23.85
C ALA A 243 3.63 -10.93 24.80
N ALA A 244 3.71 -9.61 24.94
CA ALA A 244 2.75 -8.86 25.75
C ALA A 244 1.35 -8.86 25.13
N ILE A 245 1.28 -8.67 23.79
CA ILE A 245 0.01 -8.75 23.06
C ILE A 245 -0.59 -10.16 23.18
N ASP A 246 0.23 -11.21 23.01
CA ASP A 246 -0.21 -12.60 23.15
C ASP A 246 -0.87 -12.85 24.52
N ALA A 247 -0.17 -12.46 25.59
CA ALA A 247 -0.65 -12.66 26.95
C ALA A 247 -1.96 -11.91 27.22
N SER A 248 -2.04 -10.65 26.77
CA SER A 248 -3.25 -9.84 26.95
C SER A 248 -4.42 -10.35 26.09
N HIS A 249 -4.16 -10.79 24.88
CA HIS A 249 -5.19 -11.37 24.00
C HIS A 249 -5.73 -12.68 24.59
N GLU A 250 -4.84 -13.57 25.04
CA GLU A 250 -5.22 -14.84 25.65
C GLU A 250 -6.03 -14.63 26.95
N GLU A 251 -5.69 -13.62 27.77
CA GLU A 251 -6.44 -13.27 28.96
C GLU A 251 -7.88 -12.80 28.65
N VAL A 252 -8.05 -12.02 27.57
CA VAL A 252 -9.36 -11.45 27.20
C VAL A 252 -10.22 -12.43 26.41
N PHE A 253 -9.64 -13.14 25.46
CA PHE A 253 -10.36 -13.96 24.49
C PHE A 253 -10.27 -15.47 24.77
N GLY A 254 -9.39 -15.91 25.69
CA GLY A 254 -9.19 -17.32 26.06
C GLY A 254 -8.32 -18.12 25.08
N GLU A 255 -7.76 -17.48 24.07
CA GLU A 255 -6.88 -18.09 23.07
C GLU A 255 -5.79 -17.10 22.62
N ARG A 256 -4.71 -17.60 22.10
CA ARG A 256 -3.66 -16.75 21.51
C ARG A 256 -4.07 -16.22 20.15
N PRO A 257 -3.65 -14.99 19.82
CA PRO A 257 -3.96 -14.43 18.51
C PRO A 257 -3.26 -15.19 17.39
N GLU A 258 -3.94 -15.34 16.26
CA GLU A 258 -3.32 -15.85 15.04
C GLU A 258 -2.19 -14.94 14.58
N ARG A 259 -1.22 -15.53 13.87
CA ARG A 259 -0.15 -14.81 13.17
C ARG A 259 -0.55 -14.55 11.74
N ASP A 260 -0.21 -13.35 11.26
CA ASP A 260 -0.45 -13.00 9.86
C ASP A 260 0.72 -12.23 9.25
N VAL A 261 0.74 -12.17 7.94
CA VAL A 261 1.61 -11.36 7.10
C VAL A 261 0.75 -10.75 6.01
N THR A 262 0.81 -9.45 5.89
CA THR A 262 -0.08 -8.74 4.97
C THR A 262 0.65 -8.20 3.74
N ARG A 263 -0.09 -8.05 2.66
CA ARG A 263 0.42 -7.46 1.41
C ARG A 263 0.11 -5.97 1.30
N TRP A 264 -0.74 -5.43 2.18
CA TRP A 264 -0.96 -3.99 2.28
C TRP A 264 0.19 -3.32 3.04
N PHE A 265 0.39 -2.05 2.80
CA PHE A 265 1.36 -1.19 3.46
C PHE A 265 0.81 -0.65 4.77
N SER A 266 1.67 -0.32 5.74
CA SER A 266 1.31 0.42 6.95
C SER A 266 2.43 1.37 7.38
N ASP A 267 2.11 2.25 8.30
CA ASP A 267 3.06 3.19 8.91
C ASP A 267 4.20 2.51 9.66
N ALA A 268 4.08 1.20 9.99
CA ALA A 268 5.18 0.40 10.55
C ALA A 268 6.44 0.48 9.68
N SER A 269 6.30 0.64 8.35
CA SER A 269 7.41 0.89 7.43
C SER A 269 8.30 2.07 7.82
N VAL A 270 7.72 3.13 8.33
CA VAL A 270 8.46 4.32 8.78
C VAL A 270 8.97 4.13 10.19
N LEU A 271 8.09 3.69 11.10
CA LEU A 271 8.38 3.59 12.53
C LEU A 271 9.57 2.65 12.80
N THR A 272 9.59 1.47 12.18
CA THR A 272 10.69 0.50 12.34
C THR A 272 12.05 1.03 11.88
N ARG A 273 12.07 1.92 10.89
CA ARG A 273 13.32 2.57 10.43
C ARG A 273 13.88 3.58 11.42
N TYR A 274 13.04 4.11 12.28
CA TYR A 274 13.45 4.97 13.40
C TYR A 274 13.70 4.17 14.67
N GLY A 275 13.77 2.83 14.56
CA GLY A 275 14.06 1.94 15.69
C GLY A 275 12.87 1.67 16.61
N ILE A 276 11.66 2.07 16.22
CA ILE A 276 10.44 1.85 16.98
C ILE A 276 9.90 0.45 16.62
N ALA A 277 10.02 -0.50 17.53
CA ALA A 277 9.45 -1.84 17.34
C ALA A 277 7.93 -1.76 17.20
N THR A 278 7.40 -2.15 16.03
CA THR A 278 6.00 -1.91 15.68
C THR A 278 5.28 -3.21 15.34
N VAL A 279 4.11 -3.43 15.93
CA VAL A 279 3.17 -4.51 15.62
C VAL A 279 1.88 -3.91 15.08
N ASN A 280 1.40 -4.40 13.93
CA ASN A 280 0.02 -4.15 13.52
C ASN A 280 -0.88 -5.12 14.27
N TYR A 281 -1.76 -4.56 15.11
CA TYR A 281 -2.74 -5.30 15.90
C TYR A 281 -3.92 -4.39 16.21
N GLY A 282 -5.08 -4.71 15.67
CA GLY A 282 -6.26 -3.87 15.86
C GLY A 282 -7.56 -4.58 15.56
N THR A 283 -8.63 -3.85 15.82
CA THR A 283 -9.99 -4.30 15.58
C THR A 283 -10.27 -4.31 14.08
N SER A 284 -11.03 -5.28 13.63
CA SER A 284 -11.66 -5.24 12.31
C SER A 284 -13.06 -5.75 12.40
N THR A 285 -13.86 -5.26 11.50
CA THR A 285 -15.16 -5.79 11.19
C THR A 285 -15.07 -6.35 9.80
N GLY A 286 -14.89 -7.63 9.58
CA GLY A 286 -15.01 -8.35 8.31
C GLY A 286 -15.32 -7.49 7.08
N LEU A 287 -14.32 -6.74 6.60
CA LEU A 287 -14.50 -5.69 5.58
C LEU A 287 -15.12 -6.22 4.29
N LEU A 288 -14.86 -7.50 3.99
CA LEU A 288 -15.37 -8.18 2.80
C LEU A 288 -16.84 -8.59 2.93
N ASP A 289 -17.40 -8.60 4.15
CA ASP A 289 -18.77 -9.04 4.42
C ASP A 289 -19.80 -7.90 4.40
N THR A 290 -19.41 -6.69 4.06
CA THR A 290 -20.29 -5.54 4.00
C THR A 290 -20.58 -5.13 2.56
N GLU A 291 -21.81 -4.70 2.30
CA GLU A 291 -22.23 -4.16 0.98
C GLU A 291 -21.47 -2.88 0.59
N TYR A 292 -20.71 -2.29 1.52
CA TYR A 292 -20.03 -1.01 1.35
C TYR A 292 -18.53 -1.15 1.10
N GLY A 293 -17.97 -2.36 1.25
CA GLY A 293 -16.56 -2.63 1.04
C GLY A 293 -15.64 -1.97 2.08
N GLU A 294 -14.38 -1.92 1.75
CA GLU A 294 -13.32 -1.29 2.54
C GLU A 294 -13.31 0.24 2.32
N ASN A 295 -13.25 1.00 3.43
CA ASN A 295 -13.12 2.49 3.47
C ASN A 295 -14.23 3.27 2.76
#